data_c00dbc5f8c4c90646b5416db348ca1c9
#
_entry.id   c00dbc5f8c4c90646b5416db348ca1c9
#
_cell.length_a   1.000
_cell.length_b   1.000
_cell.length_c   1.000
_cell.angle_alpha   90.00
_cell.angle_beta   90.00
_cell.angle_gamma   90.00
#
_symmetry.space_group_name_H-M   'P 1'
#
loop_
_entity.id
_entity.type
_entity.pdbx_description
1 polymer ?
#
loop_
_entity_poly.entity_id
_entity_poly.type
_entity_poly.pdbx_seq_one_letter_code
_entity_poly.pdbx_strand_id
1 'polypeptide(L)'
;MSVNRRDLLKAAAAAGALNLAWPLAAGLTPAQAREAAERLGAEYDRAPFTLGVASGDPQPHSVLLWTRLAPEPLAAEQRLPEVVEVDWVVARDSRLRHVVARGTAPASATLGHSVHVPVSGLAPGRHYWYAFKALGRTSRVGRTKTAPRGRVSKVTFAAANCQAFHDGFYAAHRGIAREDVDFVVHLGDYIYEHGQVGGVPERHVRDHDGPEILTLADYRKRHALYKGDKSLREAHAAHPWFLTWDDHEVVNDYSGTGGGAPFMRRRAAAYQAWFEHMPHRDSFGGMALPDPEIHRVRRWGDLLELSVLDLRSYRSAQNLPDGTILGAEQKAWLKRTVDRAPDSWHVWANSIMLSQLRGRPGGSYMFTDQWDGFLAERKEVLGHVHRSGLEDLVVITGDWHSAFVDDVRTDFDQPDSPLVGTEITAHSVTSGAYSPEWNAANGPLMGEANPHLKYFEGNRYGYDVYEVTPRRFTAHMRVVGDRRDPHSPVTTLTTFHVDRGEAGSYEDERTKGSPAQYRRDH
;
A
#
# COMPACT_ATOMS: atom_id res chain seq x y z
N MET A 1 11.84 -39.08 -3.75
CA MET A 1 11.80 -38.54 -5.12
C MET A 1 11.48 -37.05 -5.01
N SER A 2 12.48 -36.20 -5.25
CA SER A 2 12.31 -34.74 -5.16
C SER A 2 11.65 -34.26 -6.46
N VAL A 3 10.47 -33.69 -6.35
CA VAL A 3 9.77 -33.05 -7.48
C VAL A 3 10.46 -31.71 -7.75
N ASN A 4 10.96 -31.52 -8.97
CA ASN A 4 11.72 -30.36 -9.37
C ASN A 4 10.78 -29.13 -9.57
N ARG A 5 11.19 -27.95 -9.09
CA ARG A 5 10.49 -26.67 -9.19
C ARG A 5 10.01 -26.32 -10.62
N ARG A 6 10.76 -26.76 -11.64
CA ARG A 6 10.41 -26.56 -13.06
C ARG A 6 9.19 -27.37 -13.52
N ASP A 7 8.93 -28.51 -12.92
CA ASP A 7 7.80 -29.38 -13.31
C ASP A 7 6.49 -28.90 -12.66
N LEU A 8 6.57 -28.25 -11.49
CA LEU A 8 5.45 -27.55 -10.86
C LEU A 8 5.04 -26.29 -11.65
N LEU A 9 6.00 -25.55 -12.21
CA LEU A 9 5.73 -24.36 -13.03
C LEU A 9 5.13 -24.72 -14.40
N LYS A 10 5.50 -25.86 -14.97
CA LYS A 10 4.89 -26.38 -16.21
C LYS A 10 3.45 -26.86 -16.00
N ALA A 11 3.14 -27.43 -14.83
CA ALA A 11 1.79 -27.79 -14.46
C ALA A 11 0.88 -26.57 -14.27
N ALA A 12 1.41 -25.47 -13.69
CA ALA A 12 0.67 -24.22 -13.53
C ALA A 12 0.42 -23.49 -14.85
N ALA A 13 1.37 -23.56 -15.83
CA ALA A 13 1.19 -22.95 -17.16
C ALA A 13 0.20 -23.74 -18.04
N ALA A 14 0.05 -25.04 -17.83
CA ALA A 14 -0.95 -25.87 -18.50
C ALA A 14 -2.36 -25.71 -17.92
N ALA A 15 -2.48 -25.25 -16.67
CA ALA A 15 -3.76 -25.03 -15.99
C ALA A 15 -4.52 -23.78 -16.49
N GLY A 16 -3.87 -22.91 -17.27
CA GLY A 16 -4.53 -21.74 -17.90
C GLY A 16 -5.49 -22.06 -19.04
N ALA A 17 -5.63 -23.33 -19.44
CA ALA A 17 -6.50 -23.75 -20.54
C ALA A 17 -7.38 -24.97 -20.24
N LEU A 18 -7.38 -25.47 -19.01
CA LEU A 18 -8.23 -26.59 -18.61
C LEU A 18 -9.15 -26.15 -17.48
N ASN A 19 -10.47 -26.22 -17.72
CA ASN A 19 -11.50 -26.33 -16.70
C ASN A 19 -11.20 -27.57 -15.83
N LEU A 20 -10.26 -27.47 -14.92
CA LEU A 20 -10.05 -28.51 -13.90
C LEU A 20 -11.14 -28.34 -12.87
N ALA A 21 -12.15 -29.18 -13.00
CA ALA A 21 -13.10 -29.47 -11.94
C ALA A 21 -12.33 -29.80 -10.65
N TRP A 22 -12.34 -28.88 -9.70
CA TRP A 22 -12.03 -29.17 -8.30
C TRP A 22 -12.96 -30.30 -7.86
N PRO A 23 -12.50 -31.29 -7.11
CA PRO A 23 -13.40 -32.35 -6.64
C PRO A 23 -14.50 -31.69 -5.81
N LEU A 24 -15.72 -31.78 -6.33
CA LEU A 24 -16.96 -31.37 -5.67
C LEU A 24 -17.06 -32.09 -4.33
N ALA A 25 -16.71 -31.41 -3.25
CA ALA A 25 -17.21 -31.78 -1.94
C ALA A 25 -18.72 -31.61 -1.99
N ALA A 26 -19.45 -32.76 -2.08
CA ALA A 26 -20.90 -32.89 -2.06
C ALA A 26 -21.64 -33.12 -3.38
N GLY A 27 -21.06 -33.71 -4.42
CA GLY A 27 -21.87 -34.30 -5.49
C GLY A 27 -22.87 -33.39 -6.25
N LEU A 28 -22.77 -32.07 -6.10
CA LEU A 28 -23.63 -31.11 -6.79
C LEU A 28 -23.06 -30.74 -8.15
N THR A 29 -23.91 -30.70 -9.16
CA THR A 29 -23.55 -30.12 -10.44
C THR A 29 -23.39 -28.58 -10.33
N PRO A 30 -22.67 -27.90 -11.22
CA PRO A 30 -22.57 -26.44 -11.23
C PRO A 30 -23.93 -25.72 -11.23
N ALA A 31 -24.94 -26.31 -11.88
CA ALA A 31 -26.30 -25.78 -11.89
C ALA A 31 -26.97 -25.92 -10.53
N GLN A 32 -26.79 -27.05 -9.86
CA GLN A 32 -27.32 -27.28 -8.51
C GLN A 32 -26.62 -26.43 -7.45
N ALA A 33 -25.30 -26.21 -7.57
CA ALA A 33 -24.57 -25.29 -6.72
C ALA A 33 -25.07 -23.85 -6.90
N ARG A 34 -25.37 -23.45 -8.13
CA ARG A 34 -25.93 -22.14 -8.45
C ARG A 34 -27.33 -21.96 -7.91
N GLU A 35 -28.20 -22.95 -8.07
CA GLU A 35 -29.57 -22.96 -7.53
C GLU A 35 -29.59 -22.97 -5.99
N ALA A 36 -28.67 -23.72 -5.36
CA ALA A 36 -28.50 -23.69 -3.91
C ALA A 36 -28.00 -22.32 -3.44
N ALA A 37 -27.07 -21.68 -4.17
CA ALA A 37 -26.58 -20.35 -3.88
C ALA A 37 -27.66 -19.27 -4.09
N GLU A 38 -28.53 -19.42 -5.08
CA GLU A 38 -29.69 -18.53 -5.32
C GLU A 38 -30.75 -18.69 -4.23
N ARG A 39 -31.01 -19.91 -3.76
CA ARG A 39 -31.90 -20.18 -2.60
C ARG A 39 -31.33 -19.59 -1.31
N LEU A 40 -30.04 -19.80 -1.03
CA LEU A 40 -29.35 -19.17 0.10
C LEU A 40 -29.39 -17.65 0.01
N GLY A 41 -29.28 -17.08 -1.20
CA GLY A 41 -29.40 -15.63 -1.42
C GLY A 41 -30.80 -15.08 -1.12
N ALA A 42 -31.84 -15.89 -1.28
CA ALA A 42 -33.21 -15.55 -0.86
C ALA A 42 -33.40 -15.62 0.68
N GLU A 43 -32.61 -16.44 1.37
CA GLU A 43 -32.58 -16.53 2.83
C GLU A 43 -31.64 -15.49 3.46
N TYR A 44 -30.68 -14.90 2.68
CA TYR A 44 -29.73 -13.90 3.15
C TYR A 44 -30.30 -12.51 2.93
N ASP A 45 -30.85 -11.92 3.98
CA ASP A 45 -31.38 -10.55 3.96
C ASP A 45 -30.27 -9.48 3.90
N ARG A 46 -29.03 -9.86 4.21
CA ARG A 46 -27.87 -8.96 4.24
C ARG A 46 -27.05 -8.97 2.94
N ALA A 47 -26.60 -7.80 2.51
CA ALA A 47 -25.74 -7.67 1.33
C ALA A 47 -24.37 -8.37 1.57
N PRO A 48 -23.90 -9.27 0.68
CA PRO A 48 -22.65 -10.00 0.90
C PRO A 48 -21.39 -9.15 0.68
N PHE A 49 -21.47 -8.07 -0.10
CA PHE A 49 -20.34 -7.23 -0.51
C PHE A 49 -20.12 -6.04 0.44
N THR A 50 -20.21 -6.25 1.76
CA THR A 50 -20.13 -5.17 2.77
C THR A 50 -18.79 -4.46 2.79
N LEU A 51 -17.71 -5.16 2.44
CA LEU A 51 -16.35 -4.60 2.37
C LEU A 51 -16.01 -3.96 1.01
N GLY A 52 -16.99 -3.90 0.11
CA GLY A 52 -16.86 -3.25 -1.18
C GLY A 52 -16.11 -4.07 -2.24
N VAL A 53 -15.58 -3.35 -3.21
CA VAL A 53 -14.79 -3.90 -4.32
C VAL A 53 -13.51 -3.08 -4.48
N ALA A 54 -12.45 -3.72 -4.96
CA ALA A 54 -11.17 -3.06 -5.23
C ALA A 54 -10.53 -3.62 -6.48
N SER A 55 -9.56 -2.91 -7.02
CA SER A 55 -8.65 -3.42 -8.05
C SER A 55 -7.21 -3.04 -7.72
N GLY A 56 -6.27 -3.83 -8.20
CA GLY A 56 -4.86 -3.61 -7.92
C GLY A 56 -3.91 -4.12 -8.98
N ASP A 57 -2.64 -3.85 -8.77
CA ASP A 57 -1.52 -4.27 -9.60
C ASP A 57 -1.79 -4.12 -11.10
N PRO A 58 -2.19 -2.94 -11.59
CA PRO A 58 -2.47 -2.72 -12.99
C PRO A 58 -1.21 -2.92 -13.83
N GLN A 59 -1.38 -3.69 -14.91
CA GLN A 59 -0.38 -3.94 -15.95
C GLN A 59 -0.94 -3.51 -17.31
N PRO A 60 -0.14 -3.43 -18.38
CA PRO A 60 -0.64 -2.95 -19.67
C PRO A 60 -1.84 -3.73 -20.21
N HIS A 61 -1.90 -5.03 -19.94
CA HIS A 61 -2.97 -5.89 -20.48
C HIS A 61 -3.78 -6.62 -19.41
N SER A 62 -3.60 -6.26 -18.14
CA SER A 62 -4.29 -6.95 -17.04
C SER A 62 -4.45 -6.07 -15.81
N VAL A 63 -5.46 -6.38 -15.01
CA VAL A 63 -5.68 -5.86 -13.66
C VAL A 63 -6.09 -6.99 -12.75
N LEU A 64 -5.86 -6.85 -11.45
CA LEU A 64 -6.47 -7.71 -10.46
C LEU A 64 -7.76 -7.07 -9.96
N LEU A 65 -8.85 -7.82 -9.90
CA LEU A 65 -10.09 -7.42 -9.24
C LEU A 65 -10.24 -8.16 -7.93
N TRP A 66 -10.78 -7.48 -6.93
CA TRP A 66 -10.94 -8.01 -5.60
C TRP A 66 -12.34 -7.71 -5.05
N THR A 67 -12.89 -8.67 -4.31
CA THR A 67 -13.98 -8.50 -3.37
C THR A 67 -13.89 -9.56 -2.27
N ARG A 68 -14.72 -9.44 -1.24
CA ARG A 68 -14.89 -10.45 -0.19
C ARG A 68 -16.37 -10.59 0.17
N LEU A 69 -16.85 -11.81 0.28
CA LEU A 69 -18.19 -12.06 0.79
C LEU A 69 -18.15 -12.06 2.32
N ALA A 70 -18.75 -11.04 2.91
CA ALA A 70 -18.77 -10.84 4.36
C ALA A 70 -20.12 -10.23 4.79
N PRO A 71 -21.23 -10.96 4.74
CA PRO A 71 -22.55 -10.44 5.15
C PRO A 71 -22.57 -9.98 6.62
N GLU A 72 -21.73 -10.55 7.46
CA GLU A 72 -21.51 -10.16 8.84
C GLU A 72 -20.02 -9.81 9.06
N PRO A 73 -19.53 -8.67 8.56
CA PRO A 73 -18.10 -8.40 8.40
C PRO A 73 -17.28 -8.50 9.69
N LEU A 74 -17.88 -8.21 10.84
CA LEU A 74 -17.20 -8.27 12.15
C LEU A 74 -17.43 -9.60 12.89
N ALA A 75 -18.14 -10.56 12.31
CA ALA A 75 -18.25 -11.90 12.88
C ALA A 75 -16.95 -12.68 12.69
N ALA A 76 -16.58 -13.49 13.69
CA ALA A 76 -15.40 -14.35 13.63
C ALA A 76 -15.47 -15.33 12.44
N GLU A 77 -16.66 -15.84 12.17
CA GLU A 77 -16.95 -16.73 11.04
C GLU A 77 -18.17 -16.24 10.27
N GLN A 78 -18.10 -16.37 8.95
CA GLN A 78 -19.21 -16.06 8.07
C GLN A 78 -20.15 -17.28 7.96
N ARG A 79 -21.44 -17.06 8.06
CA ARG A 79 -22.45 -18.11 7.85
C ARG A 79 -22.70 -18.32 6.35
N LEU A 80 -21.67 -18.73 5.63
CA LEU A 80 -21.70 -18.99 4.19
C LEU A 80 -21.31 -20.45 3.92
N PRO A 81 -21.71 -21.03 2.76
CA PRO A 81 -21.19 -22.32 2.31
C PRO A 81 -19.66 -22.30 2.25
N GLU A 82 -19.03 -23.48 2.36
CA GLU A 82 -17.57 -23.65 2.25
C GLU A 82 -16.99 -22.96 1.00
N VAL A 83 -17.71 -23.05 -0.13
CA VAL A 83 -17.38 -22.36 -1.38
C VAL A 83 -18.63 -21.70 -1.95
N VAL A 84 -18.53 -20.44 -2.32
CA VAL A 84 -19.58 -19.69 -3.02
C VAL A 84 -19.03 -19.25 -4.38
N GLU A 85 -19.76 -19.57 -5.46
CA GLU A 85 -19.43 -19.07 -6.80
C GLU A 85 -19.77 -17.57 -6.92
N VAL A 86 -18.81 -16.80 -7.39
CA VAL A 86 -18.94 -15.34 -7.60
C VAL A 86 -18.75 -15.03 -9.08
N ASP A 87 -19.82 -14.57 -9.71
CA ASP A 87 -19.75 -14.05 -11.07
C ASP A 87 -19.07 -12.68 -11.06
N TRP A 88 -18.26 -12.40 -12.09
CA TRP A 88 -17.64 -11.10 -12.28
C TRP A 88 -17.77 -10.63 -13.74
N VAL A 89 -17.76 -9.30 -13.93
CA VAL A 89 -17.87 -8.67 -15.23
C VAL A 89 -16.94 -7.45 -15.30
N VAL A 90 -16.35 -7.24 -16.48
CA VAL A 90 -15.56 -6.03 -16.83
C VAL A 90 -16.12 -5.42 -18.10
N ALA A 91 -16.30 -4.11 -18.11
CA ALA A 91 -16.87 -3.36 -19.23
C ALA A 91 -16.12 -2.05 -19.51
N ARG A 92 -16.37 -1.46 -20.67
CA ARG A 92 -15.82 -0.16 -21.08
C ARG A 92 -16.63 1.03 -20.61
N ASP A 93 -17.74 0.81 -19.92
CA ASP A 93 -18.63 1.87 -19.41
C ASP A 93 -19.19 1.52 -18.02
N SER A 94 -19.53 2.55 -17.26
CA SER A 94 -20.03 2.43 -15.89
C SER A 94 -21.41 1.76 -15.76
N ARG A 95 -22.14 1.60 -16.85
CA ARG A 95 -23.43 0.88 -16.89
C ARG A 95 -23.26 -0.60 -17.25
N LEU A 96 -22.01 -1.04 -17.43
CA LEU A 96 -21.63 -2.41 -17.78
C LEU A 96 -22.31 -2.94 -19.06
N ARG A 97 -22.57 -2.08 -20.04
CA ARG A 97 -23.24 -2.46 -21.29
C ARG A 97 -22.26 -3.03 -22.32
N HIS A 98 -21.03 -2.50 -22.36
CA HIS A 98 -20.00 -2.93 -23.31
C HIS A 98 -19.01 -3.87 -22.59
N VAL A 99 -19.47 -5.07 -22.30
CA VAL A 99 -18.69 -6.11 -21.61
C VAL A 99 -17.51 -6.55 -22.48
N VAL A 100 -16.31 -6.58 -21.88
CA VAL A 100 -15.06 -7.02 -22.51
C VAL A 100 -14.52 -8.32 -21.92
N ALA A 101 -14.86 -8.59 -20.66
CA ALA A 101 -14.50 -9.84 -19.98
C ALA A 101 -15.55 -10.18 -18.91
N ARG A 102 -15.74 -11.47 -18.67
CA ARG A 102 -16.61 -12.00 -17.60
C ARG A 102 -16.21 -13.43 -17.27
N GLY A 103 -16.59 -13.88 -16.10
CA GLY A 103 -16.34 -15.25 -15.65
C GLY A 103 -16.88 -15.47 -14.26
N THR A 104 -16.49 -16.59 -13.66
CA THR A 104 -16.79 -16.97 -12.29
C THR A 104 -15.50 -17.22 -11.53
N ALA A 105 -15.52 -17.03 -10.21
CA ALA A 105 -14.41 -17.34 -9.32
C ALA A 105 -14.96 -17.86 -7.99
N PRO A 106 -14.30 -18.84 -7.35
CA PRO A 106 -14.72 -19.35 -6.06
C PRO A 106 -14.32 -18.41 -4.93
N ALA A 107 -15.24 -18.18 -3.99
CA ALA A 107 -14.99 -17.59 -2.70
C ALA A 107 -14.99 -18.71 -1.65
N SER A 108 -13.80 -19.08 -1.15
CA SER A 108 -13.63 -20.19 -0.20
C SER A 108 -13.54 -19.70 1.24
N ALA A 109 -14.13 -20.45 2.17
CA ALA A 109 -14.02 -20.21 3.61
C ALA A 109 -12.58 -20.25 4.11
N THR A 110 -11.72 -21.10 3.53
CA THR A 110 -10.29 -21.18 3.86
C THR A 110 -9.54 -19.86 3.63
N LEU A 111 -9.98 -19.06 2.64
CA LEU A 111 -9.47 -17.71 2.34
C LEU A 111 -10.46 -16.61 2.76
N GLY A 112 -11.24 -16.86 3.82
CA GLY A 112 -12.18 -15.90 4.36
C GLY A 112 -13.24 -15.41 3.37
N HIS A 113 -13.57 -16.24 2.34
CA HIS A 113 -14.44 -15.90 1.21
C HIS A 113 -13.98 -14.68 0.39
N SER A 114 -12.67 -14.43 0.34
CA SER A 114 -12.08 -13.44 -0.57
C SER A 114 -12.02 -13.96 -2.01
N VAL A 115 -12.08 -13.04 -2.96
CA VAL A 115 -12.05 -13.31 -4.40
C VAL A 115 -10.99 -12.44 -5.04
N HIS A 116 -10.04 -13.06 -5.72
CA HIS A 116 -8.97 -12.42 -6.47
C HIS A 116 -9.07 -12.87 -7.94
N VAL A 117 -9.39 -11.96 -8.83
CA VAL A 117 -9.58 -12.27 -10.26
C VAL A 117 -8.53 -11.54 -11.10
N PRO A 118 -7.49 -12.24 -11.59
CA PRO A 118 -6.57 -11.65 -12.55
C PRO A 118 -7.24 -11.60 -13.94
N VAL A 119 -7.71 -10.42 -14.33
CA VAL A 119 -8.31 -10.19 -15.65
C VAL A 119 -7.23 -9.81 -16.64
N SER A 120 -7.12 -10.55 -17.74
CA SER A 120 -6.15 -10.33 -18.82
C SER A 120 -6.83 -10.01 -20.16
N GLY A 121 -6.03 -9.68 -21.20
CA GLY A 121 -6.55 -9.35 -22.52
C GLY A 121 -7.14 -7.96 -22.67
N LEU A 122 -6.92 -7.09 -21.69
CA LEU A 122 -7.38 -5.69 -21.71
C LEU A 122 -6.47 -4.82 -22.60
N ALA A 123 -7.00 -3.74 -23.15
CA ALA A 123 -6.20 -2.74 -23.87
C ALA A 123 -5.43 -1.85 -22.87
N PRO A 124 -4.17 -1.45 -23.18
CA PRO A 124 -3.35 -0.63 -22.30
C PRO A 124 -3.84 0.81 -22.21
N GLY A 125 -3.59 1.46 -21.04
CA GLY A 125 -3.90 2.86 -20.79
C GLY A 125 -5.40 3.18 -20.82
N ARG A 126 -6.27 2.23 -20.49
CA ARG A 126 -7.73 2.37 -20.59
C ARG A 126 -8.40 2.23 -19.24
N HIS A 127 -9.44 3.02 -19.01
CA HIS A 127 -10.37 2.80 -17.92
C HIS A 127 -11.34 1.66 -18.24
N TYR A 128 -11.67 0.91 -17.18
CA TYR A 128 -12.68 -0.13 -17.19
C TYR A 128 -13.53 -0.04 -15.92
N TRP A 129 -14.75 -0.58 -15.99
CA TRP A 129 -15.66 -0.71 -14.87
C TRP A 129 -15.96 -2.17 -14.63
N TYR A 130 -16.13 -2.55 -13.38
CA TYR A 130 -16.33 -3.94 -13.00
C TYR A 130 -17.31 -4.09 -11.86
N ALA A 131 -17.93 -5.24 -11.77
CA ALA A 131 -18.79 -5.63 -10.66
C ALA A 131 -18.75 -7.13 -10.44
N PHE A 132 -19.21 -7.54 -9.26
CA PHE A 132 -19.37 -8.93 -8.86
C PHE A 132 -20.83 -9.23 -8.56
N LYS A 133 -21.22 -10.51 -8.73
CA LYS A 133 -22.55 -11.00 -8.37
C LYS A 133 -22.41 -12.32 -7.63
N ALA A 134 -23.05 -12.43 -6.47
CA ALA A 134 -23.14 -13.65 -5.67
C ALA A 134 -24.40 -13.62 -4.80
N LEU A 135 -24.93 -14.79 -4.44
CA LEU A 135 -26.08 -14.91 -3.54
C LEU A 135 -27.27 -14.01 -3.95
N GLY A 136 -27.56 -13.94 -5.25
CA GLY A 136 -28.63 -13.11 -5.80
C GLY A 136 -28.41 -11.58 -5.74
N ARG A 137 -27.29 -11.11 -5.23
CA ARG A 137 -26.96 -9.69 -5.07
C ARG A 137 -25.79 -9.27 -5.98
N THR A 138 -25.80 -8.01 -6.38
CA THR A 138 -24.72 -7.40 -7.16
C THR A 138 -23.97 -6.38 -6.31
N SER A 139 -22.64 -6.35 -6.43
CA SER A 139 -21.80 -5.37 -5.75
C SER A 139 -22.01 -3.95 -6.33
N ARG A 140 -21.43 -2.95 -5.68
CA ARG A 140 -21.22 -1.65 -6.36
C ARG A 140 -20.35 -1.84 -7.60
N VAL A 141 -20.45 -0.92 -8.54
CA VAL A 141 -19.53 -0.85 -9.69
C VAL A 141 -18.23 -0.18 -9.25
N GLY A 142 -17.11 -0.84 -9.50
CA GLY A 142 -15.78 -0.27 -9.35
C GLY A 142 -15.24 0.24 -10.68
N ARG A 143 -14.30 1.19 -10.63
CA ARG A 143 -13.52 1.69 -11.76
C ARG A 143 -12.08 1.24 -11.61
N THR A 144 -11.43 0.88 -12.70
CA THR A 144 -10.00 0.53 -12.73
C THR A 144 -9.36 1.10 -13.99
N LYS A 145 -8.03 1.07 -14.05
CA LYS A 145 -7.26 1.51 -15.22
C LYS A 145 -6.11 0.55 -15.45
N THR A 146 -5.86 0.17 -16.71
CA THR A 146 -4.65 -0.56 -17.10
C THR A 146 -3.47 0.40 -17.25
N ALA A 147 -2.27 -0.06 -16.96
CA ALA A 147 -1.06 0.71 -17.24
C ALA A 147 -0.92 0.95 -18.77
N PRO A 148 -0.44 2.12 -19.18
CA PRO A 148 -0.12 2.39 -20.59
C PRO A 148 1.14 1.61 -21.04
N ARG A 149 1.39 1.64 -22.35
CA ARG A 149 2.64 1.17 -22.97
C ARG A 149 3.26 2.27 -23.80
N GLY A 150 4.59 2.26 -23.89
CA GLY A 150 5.33 3.23 -24.69
C GLY A 150 5.26 4.64 -24.10
N ARG A 151 5.34 5.64 -24.95
CA ARG A 151 5.50 7.03 -24.54
C ARG A 151 4.27 7.58 -23.82
N VAL A 152 4.49 8.13 -22.64
CA VAL A 152 3.47 8.75 -21.79
C VAL A 152 3.88 10.18 -21.47
N SER A 153 2.96 11.12 -21.63
CA SER A 153 3.22 12.54 -21.35
C SER A 153 3.03 12.93 -19.90
N LYS A 154 2.22 12.13 -19.15
CA LYS A 154 1.90 12.41 -17.75
C LYS A 154 1.37 11.16 -17.07
N VAL A 155 1.71 11.00 -15.80
CA VAL A 155 1.04 10.10 -14.86
C VAL A 155 0.72 10.88 -13.59
N THR A 156 -0.45 10.62 -13.01
CA THR A 156 -0.86 11.21 -11.73
C THR A 156 -1.24 10.08 -10.78
N PHE A 157 -0.71 10.09 -9.56
CA PHE A 157 -1.07 9.08 -8.57
C PHE A 157 -1.12 9.66 -7.16
N ALA A 158 -1.84 9.01 -6.27
CA ALA A 158 -1.88 9.40 -4.86
C ALA A 158 -1.11 8.39 -4.01
N ALA A 159 -0.55 8.84 -2.88
CA ALA A 159 -0.01 7.97 -1.85
C ALA A 159 -0.66 8.26 -0.51
N ALA A 160 -0.95 7.19 0.25
CA ALA A 160 -1.52 7.24 1.58
C ALA A 160 -0.83 6.22 2.49
N ASN A 161 -0.81 6.47 3.80
CA ASN A 161 -0.21 5.60 4.81
C ASN A 161 -0.86 5.81 6.18
N CYS A 162 -0.60 4.92 7.13
CA CYS A 162 -0.83 5.13 8.56
C CYS A 162 -2.26 5.62 8.86
N GLN A 163 -3.22 4.70 8.72
CA GLN A 163 -4.64 5.04 8.82
C GLN A 163 -5.29 4.47 10.10
N ALA A 164 -4.75 4.81 11.29
CA ALA A 164 -5.31 4.34 12.56
C ALA A 164 -6.81 4.65 12.67
N PHE A 165 -7.64 3.60 12.70
CA PHE A 165 -9.11 3.73 12.67
C PHE A 165 -9.64 4.51 13.86
N HIS A 166 -9.06 4.27 15.03
CA HIS A 166 -9.50 4.90 16.27
C HIS A 166 -9.13 6.38 16.36
N ASP A 167 -8.10 6.83 15.63
CA ASP A 167 -7.59 8.21 15.69
C ASP A 167 -8.38 9.21 14.84
N GLY A 168 -9.22 8.74 13.89
CA GLY A 168 -9.96 9.67 13.05
C GLY A 168 -10.87 9.04 12.01
N PHE A 169 -11.63 9.88 11.31
CA PHE A 169 -12.40 9.51 10.14
C PHE A 169 -11.57 9.67 8.87
N TYR A 170 -11.91 8.90 7.84
CA TYR A 170 -11.15 8.82 6.60
C TYR A 170 -11.55 9.88 5.57
N ALA A 171 -11.59 11.15 5.98
CA ALA A 171 -11.81 12.28 5.08
C ALA A 171 -10.74 12.36 3.97
N ALA A 172 -9.49 11.94 4.26
CA ALA A 172 -8.42 11.81 3.27
C ALA A 172 -8.80 10.83 2.16
N HIS A 173 -9.28 9.62 2.48
CA HIS A 173 -9.74 8.66 1.47
C HIS A 173 -10.95 9.16 0.67
N ARG A 174 -11.83 9.96 1.28
CA ARG A 174 -12.89 10.64 0.53
C ARG A 174 -12.33 11.65 -0.48
N GLY A 175 -11.23 12.31 -0.14
CA GLY A 175 -10.44 13.14 -1.06
C GLY A 175 -9.89 12.31 -2.20
N ILE A 176 -9.12 11.26 -1.91
CA ILE A 176 -8.53 10.33 -2.90
C ILE A 176 -9.59 9.80 -3.87
N ALA A 177 -10.77 9.40 -3.37
CA ALA A 177 -11.85 8.89 -4.22
C ALA A 177 -12.33 9.90 -5.29
N ARG A 178 -12.04 11.19 -5.13
CA ARG A 178 -12.45 12.30 -6.02
C ARG A 178 -11.31 12.86 -6.86
N GLU A 179 -10.07 12.51 -6.54
CA GLU A 179 -8.92 12.90 -7.36
C GLU A 179 -8.98 12.22 -8.73
N ASP A 180 -8.46 12.89 -9.75
CA ASP A 180 -8.28 12.29 -11.07
C ASP A 180 -6.88 11.67 -11.19
N VAL A 181 -6.71 10.55 -10.50
CA VAL A 181 -5.44 9.82 -10.48
C VAL A 181 -5.50 8.50 -11.24
N ASP A 182 -4.37 8.08 -11.74
CA ASP A 182 -4.20 6.84 -12.48
C ASP A 182 -4.23 5.61 -11.57
N PHE A 183 -3.64 5.75 -10.38
CA PHE A 183 -3.58 4.71 -9.34
C PHE A 183 -3.32 5.34 -7.96
N VAL A 184 -3.44 4.52 -6.93
CA VAL A 184 -3.09 4.86 -5.55
C VAL A 184 -2.01 3.92 -5.04
N VAL A 185 -1.07 4.43 -4.26
CA VAL A 185 -0.07 3.65 -3.52
C VAL A 185 -0.41 3.71 -2.03
N HIS A 186 -0.46 2.57 -1.34
CA HIS A 186 -0.53 2.54 0.11
C HIS A 186 0.79 2.04 0.68
N LEU A 187 1.39 2.85 1.55
CA LEU A 187 2.78 2.68 1.99
C LEU A 187 2.91 1.94 3.33
N GLY A 188 1.86 1.25 3.78
CA GLY A 188 1.87 0.50 5.02
C GLY A 188 0.99 1.12 6.11
N ASP A 189 0.85 0.40 7.24
CA ASP A 189 -0.05 0.73 8.33
C ASP A 189 -1.51 0.87 7.88
N TYR A 190 -1.94 -0.09 7.07
CA TYR A 190 -3.33 -0.17 6.63
C TYR A 190 -4.28 -0.53 7.77
N ILE A 191 -3.81 -1.30 8.75
CA ILE A 191 -4.47 -1.58 10.03
C ILE A 191 -3.48 -1.34 11.18
N TYR A 192 -4.01 -1.29 12.40
CA TYR A 192 -3.24 -1.29 13.64
C TYR A 192 -3.68 -2.47 14.51
N GLU A 193 -2.71 -3.22 15.03
CA GLU A 193 -2.94 -4.47 15.76
C GLU A 193 -3.36 -4.25 17.21
N HIS A 194 -2.91 -3.16 17.85
CA HIS A 194 -3.19 -2.90 19.25
C HIS A 194 -4.68 -2.65 19.52
N GLY A 195 -5.10 -2.85 20.73
CA GLY A 195 -6.44 -2.53 21.21
C GLY A 195 -6.66 -1.02 21.34
N GLN A 196 -7.78 -0.65 21.97
CA GLN A 196 -8.04 0.73 22.29
C GLN A 196 -6.91 1.30 23.17
N VAL A 197 -6.22 2.33 22.70
CA VAL A 197 -5.15 2.99 23.48
C VAL A 197 -5.78 3.85 24.56
N GLY A 198 -5.65 3.41 25.80
CA GLY A 198 -6.13 4.18 26.97
C GLY A 198 -5.31 5.45 27.21
N GLY A 199 -5.95 6.53 27.64
CA GLY A 199 -5.27 7.68 28.25
C GLY A 199 -5.01 8.90 27.37
N VAL A 200 -5.32 8.87 26.07
CA VAL A 200 -5.24 10.07 25.20
C VAL A 200 -6.60 10.31 24.55
N PRO A 201 -7.51 11.08 25.19
CA PRO A 201 -8.87 11.30 24.69
C PRO A 201 -8.93 11.85 23.26
N GLU A 202 -7.92 12.63 22.85
CA GLU A 202 -7.82 13.20 21.50
C GLU A 202 -7.58 12.15 20.42
N ARG A 203 -7.15 10.93 20.80
CA ARG A 203 -6.94 9.78 19.91
C ARG A 203 -8.11 8.79 19.91
N HIS A 204 -9.22 9.11 20.55
CA HIS A 204 -10.40 8.24 20.64
C HIS A 204 -11.57 8.83 19.86
N VAL A 205 -11.43 8.89 18.55
CA VAL A 205 -12.51 9.39 17.66
C VAL A 205 -13.49 8.28 17.32
N ARG A 206 -13.00 7.05 17.18
CA ARG A 206 -13.79 5.84 16.88
C ARG A 206 -13.38 4.68 17.78
N ASP A 207 -14.28 3.74 18.02
CA ASP A 207 -13.96 2.52 18.77
C ASP A 207 -13.15 1.55 17.91
N HIS A 208 -12.00 1.11 18.43
CA HIS A 208 -11.11 0.15 17.76
C HIS A 208 -11.57 -1.32 17.93
N ASP A 209 -12.65 -1.55 18.66
CA ASP A 209 -13.34 -2.83 18.84
C ASP A 209 -12.44 -3.99 19.32
N GLY A 210 -12.10 -3.96 20.59
CA GLY A 210 -11.47 -5.07 21.29
C GLY A 210 -9.99 -4.89 21.64
N PRO A 211 -9.35 -5.96 22.12
CA PRO A 211 -7.94 -5.97 22.54
C PRO A 211 -6.98 -6.01 21.35
N GLU A 212 -5.69 -6.13 21.65
CA GLU A 212 -4.66 -6.47 20.66
C GLU A 212 -5.00 -7.78 19.93
N ILE A 213 -4.79 -7.79 18.62
CA ILE A 213 -5.13 -8.91 17.76
C ILE A 213 -3.95 -9.89 17.62
N LEU A 214 -4.25 -11.20 17.68
CA LEU A 214 -3.24 -12.26 17.70
C LEU A 214 -3.54 -13.40 16.73
N THR A 215 -4.83 -13.69 16.48
CA THR A 215 -5.26 -14.83 15.67
C THR A 215 -5.72 -14.41 14.28
N LEU A 216 -5.81 -15.35 13.35
CA LEU A 216 -6.35 -15.09 12.01
C LEU A 216 -7.76 -14.49 12.05
N ALA A 217 -8.61 -14.97 12.96
CA ALA A 217 -9.95 -14.42 13.15
C ALA A 217 -9.92 -12.96 13.60
N ASP A 218 -9.00 -12.61 14.52
CA ASP A 218 -8.83 -11.24 14.99
C ASP A 218 -8.34 -10.31 13.86
N TYR A 219 -7.33 -10.73 13.10
CA TYR A 219 -6.82 -9.97 11.95
C TYR A 219 -7.88 -9.79 10.87
N ARG A 220 -8.67 -10.83 10.55
CA ARG A 220 -9.80 -10.74 9.62
C ARG A 220 -10.84 -9.72 10.08
N LYS A 221 -11.19 -9.74 11.38
CA LYS A 221 -12.12 -8.79 11.98
C LYS A 221 -11.56 -7.35 11.93
N ARG A 222 -10.28 -7.17 12.24
CA ARG A 222 -9.62 -5.86 12.22
C ARG A 222 -9.58 -5.28 10.80
N HIS A 223 -9.18 -6.05 9.81
CA HIS A 223 -9.25 -5.63 8.41
C HIS A 223 -10.68 -5.29 7.96
N ALA A 224 -11.67 -6.09 8.40
CA ALA A 224 -13.07 -5.83 8.08
C ALA A 224 -13.60 -4.55 8.73
N LEU A 225 -13.17 -4.22 9.95
CA LEU A 225 -13.48 -2.96 10.62
C LEU A 225 -13.00 -1.77 9.78
N TYR A 226 -11.75 -1.77 9.35
CA TYR A 226 -11.15 -0.71 8.55
C TYR A 226 -11.82 -0.61 7.17
N LYS A 227 -11.93 -1.72 6.43
CA LYS A 227 -12.61 -1.76 5.13
C LYS A 227 -14.11 -1.51 5.19
N GLY A 228 -14.72 -1.59 6.37
CA GLY A 228 -16.08 -1.16 6.63
C GLY A 228 -16.30 0.34 6.48
N ASP A 229 -15.24 1.17 6.55
CA ASP A 229 -15.34 2.61 6.35
C ASP A 229 -15.79 2.96 4.93
N LYS A 230 -16.78 3.85 4.84
CA LYS A 230 -17.39 4.24 3.55
C LYS A 230 -16.40 4.93 2.62
N SER A 231 -15.60 5.86 3.15
CA SER A 231 -14.65 6.65 2.35
C SER A 231 -13.51 5.79 1.80
N LEU A 232 -13.01 4.85 2.60
CA LEU A 232 -12.00 3.89 2.17
C LEU A 232 -12.53 2.96 1.08
N ARG A 233 -13.78 2.45 1.21
CA ARG A 233 -14.43 1.66 0.16
C ARG A 233 -14.66 2.45 -1.12
N GLU A 234 -14.96 3.74 -1.03
CA GLU A 234 -15.10 4.62 -2.18
C GLU A 234 -13.78 4.83 -2.91
N ALA A 235 -12.68 5.05 -2.18
CA ALA A 235 -11.35 5.18 -2.75
C ALA A 235 -10.90 3.89 -3.45
N HIS A 236 -11.09 2.73 -2.82
CA HIS A 236 -10.79 1.43 -3.44
C HIS A 236 -11.61 1.16 -4.71
N ALA A 237 -12.87 1.54 -4.72
CA ALA A 237 -13.72 1.36 -5.89
C ALA A 237 -13.44 2.37 -7.02
N ALA A 238 -12.78 3.49 -6.74
CA ALA A 238 -12.52 4.55 -7.71
C ALA A 238 -11.24 4.33 -8.52
N HIS A 239 -10.22 3.68 -7.95
CA HIS A 239 -8.88 3.58 -8.53
C HIS A 239 -8.27 2.20 -8.33
N PRO A 240 -7.32 1.75 -9.20
CA PRO A 240 -6.48 0.61 -8.90
C PRO A 240 -5.38 0.99 -7.88
N TRP A 241 -4.98 0.02 -7.05
CA TRP A 241 -4.04 0.23 -5.94
C TRP A 241 -2.77 -0.60 -6.09
N PHE A 242 -1.65 -0.01 -5.68
CA PHE A 242 -0.44 -0.71 -5.29
C PHE A 242 -0.31 -0.63 -3.77
N LEU A 243 -0.01 -1.74 -3.12
CA LEU A 243 0.08 -1.79 -1.67
C LEU A 243 1.38 -2.46 -1.25
N THR A 244 1.97 -1.95 -0.19
CA THR A 244 2.94 -2.64 0.66
C THR A 244 2.39 -2.66 2.08
N TRP A 245 3.05 -3.38 2.97
CA TRP A 245 2.79 -3.33 4.40
C TRP A 245 3.91 -2.60 5.13
N ASP A 246 3.64 -2.27 6.40
CA ASP A 246 4.65 -1.92 7.36
C ASP A 246 4.54 -2.84 8.60
N ASP A 247 4.82 -2.39 9.79
CA ASP A 247 4.86 -3.24 10.97
C ASP A 247 3.47 -3.49 11.57
N HIS A 248 2.60 -2.50 11.62
CA HIS A 248 1.30 -2.61 12.26
C HIS A 248 0.32 -3.58 11.57
N GLU A 249 0.63 -4.02 10.35
CA GLU A 249 -0.07 -5.15 9.74
C GLU A 249 0.17 -6.46 10.51
N VAL A 250 1.24 -6.54 11.31
CA VAL A 250 1.59 -7.68 12.19
C VAL A 250 1.69 -7.24 13.64
N VAL A 251 2.72 -6.47 14.00
CA VAL A 251 2.95 -5.89 15.32
C VAL A 251 4.08 -4.87 15.27
N ASN A 252 3.91 -3.78 16.02
CA ASN A 252 4.86 -2.66 16.09
C ASN A 252 6.32 -3.10 16.12
N ASP A 253 7.16 -2.50 15.28
CA ASP A 253 8.62 -2.64 15.17
C ASP A 253 9.12 -4.10 14.96
N TYR A 254 8.32 -5.01 14.41
CA TYR A 254 8.78 -6.40 14.25
C TYR A 254 9.91 -6.55 13.23
N SER A 255 10.80 -7.46 13.49
CA SER A 255 11.77 -7.97 12.50
C SER A 255 11.31 -9.31 11.93
N GLY A 256 11.43 -9.45 10.60
CA GLY A 256 10.78 -10.53 9.85
C GLY A 256 11.14 -11.96 10.30
N THR A 257 12.33 -12.16 10.83
CA THR A 257 12.87 -13.49 11.19
C THR A 257 12.97 -13.72 12.70
N GLY A 258 12.61 -12.74 13.54
CA GLY A 258 12.71 -12.82 15.01
C GLY A 258 11.47 -13.43 15.68
N GLY A 259 11.52 -13.62 17.00
CA GLY A 259 10.36 -13.83 17.87
C GLY A 259 9.89 -15.27 18.12
N GLY A 260 10.49 -16.29 17.51
CA GLY A 260 10.15 -17.70 17.78
C GLY A 260 8.78 -18.15 17.26
N ALA A 261 8.37 -19.37 17.62
CA ALA A 261 7.18 -20.02 17.06
C ALA A 261 5.83 -19.29 17.34
N PRO A 262 5.59 -18.65 18.49
CA PRO A 262 4.37 -17.88 18.71
C PRO A 262 4.27 -16.68 17.76
N PHE A 263 5.34 -15.93 17.59
CA PHE A 263 5.41 -14.80 16.67
C PHE A 263 5.22 -15.24 15.22
N MET A 264 5.88 -16.32 14.80
CA MET A 264 5.74 -16.84 13.43
C MET A 264 4.31 -17.26 13.10
N ARG A 265 3.55 -17.81 14.08
CA ARG A 265 2.12 -18.11 13.89
C ARG A 265 1.29 -16.82 13.76
N ARG A 266 1.58 -15.80 14.60
CA ARG A 266 0.93 -14.48 14.50
C ARG A 266 1.20 -13.84 13.14
N ARG A 267 2.46 -13.81 12.70
CA ARG A 267 2.87 -13.26 11.41
C ARG A 267 2.16 -13.96 10.25
N ALA A 268 2.09 -15.28 10.25
CA ALA A 268 1.39 -16.04 9.22
C ALA A 268 -0.12 -15.71 9.18
N ALA A 269 -0.75 -15.58 10.35
CA ALA A 269 -2.16 -15.17 10.45
C ALA A 269 -2.39 -13.74 9.91
N ALA A 270 -1.50 -12.82 10.25
CA ALA A 270 -1.53 -11.43 9.80
C ALA A 270 -1.38 -11.33 8.28
N TYR A 271 -0.37 -11.99 7.71
CA TYR A 271 -0.10 -12.01 6.28
C TYR A 271 -1.25 -12.64 5.49
N GLN A 272 -1.82 -13.74 5.99
CA GLN A 272 -3.00 -14.35 5.36
C GLN A 272 -4.19 -13.37 5.35
N ALA A 273 -4.48 -12.74 6.48
CA ALA A 273 -5.59 -11.79 6.58
C ALA A 273 -5.35 -10.56 5.69
N TRP A 274 -4.12 -10.05 5.60
CA TRP A 274 -3.77 -8.96 4.69
C TRP A 274 -4.04 -9.35 3.23
N PHE A 275 -3.56 -10.51 2.78
CA PHE A 275 -3.83 -11.00 1.44
C PHE A 275 -5.33 -11.11 1.17
N GLU A 276 -6.10 -11.71 2.08
CA GLU A 276 -7.54 -11.89 1.94
C GLU A 276 -8.30 -10.57 1.78
N HIS A 277 -7.71 -9.43 2.22
CA HIS A 277 -8.36 -8.13 2.19
C HIS A 277 -7.77 -7.16 1.16
N MET A 278 -6.63 -7.47 0.55
CA MET A 278 -5.95 -6.56 -0.37
C MET A 278 -6.07 -7.01 -1.83
N PRO A 279 -6.23 -6.08 -2.78
CA PRO A 279 -6.22 -6.37 -4.20
C PRO A 279 -4.79 -6.61 -4.69
N HIS A 280 -4.12 -7.63 -4.17
CA HIS A 280 -2.74 -7.99 -4.48
C HIS A 280 -2.69 -9.20 -5.42
N ARG A 281 -1.82 -9.13 -6.46
CA ARG A 281 -1.81 -10.12 -7.55
C ARG A 281 -1.13 -11.43 -7.17
N ASP A 282 -0.06 -11.35 -6.43
CA ASP A 282 0.72 -12.54 -6.18
C ASP A 282 -0.02 -13.41 -5.17
N SER A 283 -0.44 -14.55 -5.68
CA SER A 283 -1.08 -15.56 -4.86
C SER A 283 -0.08 -16.02 -3.81
N PHE A 284 -0.45 -15.90 -2.60
CA PHE A 284 0.02 -16.82 -1.60
C PHE A 284 -0.29 -18.22 -2.12
N GLY A 285 0.71 -18.93 -2.63
CA GLY A 285 0.56 -20.26 -3.28
C GLY A 285 -0.11 -21.30 -2.44
N GLY A 286 -1.30 -20.96 -1.99
CA GLY A 286 -2.31 -21.84 -1.45
C GLY A 286 -1.95 -22.59 -0.20
N MET A 287 -1.02 -22.18 0.64
CA MET A 287 -0.89 -22.70 2.01
C MET A 287 0.44 -22.34 2.68
N ALA A 288 0.37 -22.07 3.99
CA ALA A 288 1.48 -21.98 4.94
C ALA A 288 2.70 -21.23 4.38
N LEU A 289 2.54 -19.94 4.29
CA LEU A 289 3.58 -19.06 3.77
C LEU A 289 4.63 -18.77 4.84
N PRO A 290 5.85 -19.22 4.66
CA PRO A 290 6.92 -18.67 5.46
C PRO A 290 7.23 -17.23 5.03
N ASP A 291 7.28 -16.92 3.72
CA ASP A 291 7.78 -15.66 3.22
C ASP A 291 7.10 -15.24 1.88
N PRO A 292 6.02 -14.44 1.94
CA PRO A 292 5.40 -13.91 0.75
C PRO A 292 6.31 -12.89 0.07
N GLU A 293 6.39 -12.93 -1.25
CA GLU A 293 7.12 -11.96 -2.05
C GLU A 293 6.16 -10.86 -2.50
N ILE A 294 6.17 -9.71 -1.80
CA ILE A 294 5.34 -8.56 -2.17
C ILE A 294 6.13 -7.46 -2.89
N HIS A 295 7.47 -7.49 -2.79
CA HIS A 295 8.30 -6.52 -3.51
C HIS A 295 8.20 -6.75 -5.01
N ARG A 296 8.03 -5.69 -5.76
CA ARG A 296 7.81 -5.77 -7.21
C ARG A 296 8.07 -4.45 -7.90
N VAL A 297 8.37 -4.51 -9.20
CA VAL A 297 8.45 -3.35 -10.07
C VAL A 297 7.26 -3.30 -11.02
N ARG A 298 6.73 -2.10 -11.25
CA ARG A 298 5.67 -1.83 -12.21
C ARG A 298 6.02 -0.60 -13.04
N ARG A 299 5.71 -0.65 -14.32
CA ARG A 299 5.98 0.46 -15.23
C ARG A 299 4.70 1.13 -15.68
N TRP A 300 4.74 2.45 -15.76
CA TRP A 300 3.69 3.27 -16.33
C TRP A 300 4.19 3.90 -17.63
N GLY A 301 4.08 3.13 -18.72
CA GLY A 301 4.74 3.42 -19.98
C GLY A 301 6.25 3.48 -19.83
N ASP A 302 6.87 4.43 -20.56
CA ASP A 302 8.30 4.72 -20.51
C ASP A 302 8.61 5.87 -19.51
N LEU A 303 7.58 6.37 -18.80
CA LEU A 303 7.72 7.57 -17.98
C LEU A 303 8.10 7.26 -16.54
N LEU A 304 7.51 6.22 -15.95
CA LEU A 304 7.67 5.94 -14.52
C LEU A 304 7.88 4.45 -14.27
N GLU A 305 8.85 4.14 -13.44
CA GLU A 305 9.07 2.83 -12.84
C GLU A 305 8.84 2.92 -11.34
N LEU A 306 7.82 2.20 -10.85
CA LEU A 306 7.46 2.10 -9.44
C LEU A 306 8.02 0.80 -8.86
N SER A 307 8.97 0.89 -7.97
CA SER A 307 9.49 -0.20 -7.14
C SER A 307 8.77 -0.19 -5.79
N VAL A 308 7.91 -1.17 -5.57
CA VAL A 308 7.25 -1.38 -4.27
C VAL A 308 8.16 -2.26 -3.42
N LEU A 309 8.59 -1.77 -2.27
CA LEU A 309 9.54 -2.46 -1.38
C LEU A 309 8.80 -3.16 -0.22
N ASP A 310 9.40 -4.24 0.26
CA ASP A 310 9.05 -4.92 1.51
C ASP A 310 10.16 -4.69 2.52
N LEU A 311 9.91 -3.87 3.51
CA LEU A 311 10.92 -3.48 4.50
C LEU A 311 10.77 -4.21 5.85
N ARG A 312 9.86 -5.19 5.91
CA ARG A 312 9.57 -5.91 7.16
C ARG A 312 9.86 -7.41 7.10
N SER A 313 9.49 -8.09 6.01
CA SER A 313 9.53 -9.57 5.97
C SER A 313 10.94 -10.15 6.05
N TYR A 314 11.93 -9.46 5.51
CA TYR A 314 13.29 -9.95 5.36
C TYR A 314 14.29 -9.29 6.33
N ARG A 315 13.83 -8.31 7.11
CA ARG A 315 14.74 -7.54 7.95
C ARG A 315 15.26 -8.32 9.14
N SER A 316 16.53 -8.12 9.45
CA SER A 316 17.16 -8.56 10.68
C SER A 316 16.77 -7.67 11.87
N ALA A 317 17.28 -8.00 13.06
CA ALA A 317 17.27 -7.05 14.15
C ALA A 317 18.07 -5.78 13.78
N GLN A 318 17.69 -4.67 14.38
CA GLN A 318 18.31 -3.35 14.19
C GLN A 318 19.71 -3.27 14.76
N ASN A 319 20.50 -2.30 14.30
CA ASN A 319 21.83 -1.96 14.85
C ASN A 319 22.85 -3.10 14.84
N LEU A 320 22.67 -4.08 13.96
CA LEU A 320 23.67 -5.12 13.74
C LEU A 320 24.69 -4.63 12.69
N PRO A 321 26.00 -4.95 12.84
CA PRO A 321 27.01 -4.57 11.86
C PRO A 321 26.69 -5.03 10.44
N ASP A 322 26.16 -6.24 10.28
CA ASP A 322 25.74 -6.84 9.01
C ASP A 322 24.22 -6.92 8.90
N GLY A 323 23.50 -6.01 9.58
CA GLY A 323 22.05 -5.93 9.54
C GLY A 323 21.52 -5.66 8.15
N THR A 324 20.42 -6.30 7.80
CA THR A 324 19.73 -6.10 6.50
C THR A 324 18.28 -5.73 6.73
N ILE A 325 17.78 -4.80 5.94
CA ILE A 325 16.36 -4.42 5.89
C ILE A 325 15.67 -5.05 4.66
N LEU A 326 16.41 -5.19 3.56
CA LEU A 326 15.91 -5.74 2.31
C LEU A 326 16.06 -7.26 2.20
N GLY A 327 16.99 -7.86 2.95
CA GLY A 327 17.46 -9.20 2.68
C GLY A 327 18.28 -9.29 1.38
N ALA A 328 18.94 -10.40 1.16
CA ALA A 328 19.88 -10.54 0.05
C ALA A 328 19.19 -10.54 -1.32
N GLU A 329 18.04 -11.22 -1.42
CA GLU A 329 17.33 -11.39 -2.71
C GLU A 329 16.69 -10.09 -3.18
N GLN A 330 15.96 -9.39 -2.31
CA GLN A 330 15.33 -8.10 -2.64
C GLN A 330 16.40 -7.04 -2.90
N LYS A 331 17.48 -6.98 -2.10
CA LYS A 331 18.59 -6.05 -2.35
C LYS A 331 19.21 -6.24 -3.74
N ALA A 332 19.50 -7.49 -4.11
CA ALA A 332 20.03 -7.81 -5.43
C ALA A 332 19.02 -7.49 -6.55
N TRP A 333 17.72 -7.73 -6.32
CA TRP A 333 16.65 -7.36 -7.24
C TRP A 333 16.56 -5.84 -7.42
N LEU A 334 16.59 -5.06 -6.33
CA LEU A 334 16.52 -3.60 -6.36
C LEU A 334 17.68 -2.99 -7.15
N LYS A 335 18.92 -3.47 -6.93
CA LYS A 335 20.09 -3.04 -7.69
C LYS A 335 19.93 -3.33 -9.19
N ARG A 336 19.49 -4.55 -9.56
CA ARG A 336 19.22 -4.88 -10.97
C ARG A 336 18.11 -4.02 -11.58
N THR A 337 17.16 -3.57 -10.79
CA THR A 337 16.07 -2.70 -11.25
C THR A 337 16.61 -1.29 -11.55
N VAL A 338 17.45 -0.76 -10.68
CA VAL A 338 18.16 0.51 -10.89
C VAL A 338 19.00 0.49 -12.18
N ASP A 339 19.69 -0.62 -12.46
CA ASP A 339 20.56 -0.75 -13.64
C ASP A 339 19.80 -0.82 -14.98
N ARG A 340 18.49 -1.10 -14.99
CA ARG A 340 17.73 -1.47 -16.22
C ARG A 340 16.94 -0.35 -16.89
N ALA A 341 16.70 0.76 -16.24
CA ALA A 341 15.79 1.78 -16.75
C ALA A 341 16.28 3.20 -16.52
N PRO A 342 17.40 3.61 -17.18
CA PRO A 342 17.99 4.92 -16.95
C PRO A 342 17.12 6.11 -17.40
N ASP A 343 16.15 5.89 -18.31
CA ASP A 343 15.37 6.95 -18.96
C ASP A 343 13.97 7.19 -18.38
N SER A 344 13.63 6.58 -17.23
CA SER A 344 12.35 6.79 -16.56
C SER A 344 12.54 7.40 -15.18
N TRP A 345 11.51 8.05 -14.63
CA TRP A 345 11.48 8.36 -13.21
C TRP A 345 11.47 7.06 -12.41
N HIS A 346 12.37 6.94 -11.44
CA HIS A 346 12.40 5.83 -10.51
C HIS A 346 11.73 6.26 -9.20
N VAL A 347 10.61 5.61 -8.88
CA VAL A 347 9.89 5.86 -7.64
C VAL A 347 9.99 4.63 -6.76
N TRP A 348 10.56 4.78 -5.55
CA TRP A 348 10.54 3.74 -4.52
C TRP A 348 9.37 3.99 -3.57
N ALA A 349 8.41 3.08 -3.55
CA ALA A 349 7.37 3.03 -2.54
C ALA A 349 7.94 2.30 -1.31
N ASN A 350 8.33 3.10 -0.33
CA ASN A 350 9.15 2.75 0.81
C ASN A 350 8.32 2.97 2.09
N SER A 351 8.12 1.96 2.92
CA SER A 351 7.20 2.12 4.06
C SER A 351 7.77 2.97 5.19
N ILE A 352 9.09 2.96 5.40
CA ILE A 352 9.79 3.66 6.50
C ILE A 352 10.86 4.62 5.96
N MET A 353 11.23 5.64 6.74
CA MET A 353 12.15 6.70 6.31
C MET A 353 13.54 6.17 5.93
N LEU A 354 13.97 6.53 4.71
CA LEU A 354 15.30 6.22 4.17
C LEU A 354 16.36 7.22 4.67
N SER A 355 16.01 8.51 4.68
CA SER A 355 16.88 9.58 5.12
C SER A 355 17.20 9.49 6.60
N GLN A 356 18.40 9.96 6.96
CA GLN A 356 18.80 10.05 8.36
C GLN A 356 17.93 11.05 9.12
N LEU A 357 17.58 10.75 10.36
CA LEU A 357 16.94 11.71 11.23
C LEU A 357 17.51 11.72 12.64
N ARG A 358 18.16 12.82 12.99
CA ARG A 358 18.63 13.14 14.34
C ARG A 358 17.72 14.19 14.97
N GLY A 359 17.34 14.02 16.21
CA GLY A 359 16.43 14.95 16.89
C GLY A 359 17.05 16.30 17.22
N ARG A 360 18.39 16.39 17.33
CA ARG A 360 19.17 17.60 17.62
C ARG A 360 20.63 17.45 17.21
N PRO A 361 21.36 18.56 17.01
CA PRO A 361 22.78 18.53 16.68
C PRO A 361 23.60 17.70 17.68
N GLY A 362 24.45 16.80 17.17
CA GLY A 362 25.24 15.88 17.98
C GLY A 362 24.45 14.81 18.74
N GLY A 363 23.14 14.74 18.54
CA GLY A 363 22.27 13.73 19.15
C GLY A 363 22.30 12.38 18.45
N SER A 364 21.67 11.38 19.09
CA SER A 364 21.42 10.06 18.49
C SER A 364 20.36 10.14 17.38
N TYR A 365 20.24 9.09 16.59
CA TYR A 365 19.10 8.87 15.71
C TYR A 365 17.80 8.87 16.50
N MET A 366 16.73 9.39 15.90
CA MET A 366 15.42 9.41 16.58
C MET A 366 14.85 8.02 16.73
N PHE A 367 14.86 7.24 15.66
CA PHE A 367 14.41 5.85 15.68
C PHE A 367 15.32 4.98 14.82
N THR A 368 15.72 3.84 15.37
CA THR A 368 16.53 2.84 14.64
C THR A 368 15.65 1.77 13.99
N ASP A 369 14.35 1.88 14.13
CA ASP A 369 13.41 1.07 13.34
C ASP A 369 13.37 1.48 11.86
N GLN A 370 13.80 2.70 11.58
CA GLN A 370 14.03 3.26 10.24
C GLN A 370 15.34 2.72 9.61
N TRP A 371 15.67 3.20 8.41
CA TRP A 371 16.97 2.89 7.79
C TRP A 371 18.18 3.34 8.62
N ASP A 372 17.97 4.18 9.62
CA ASP A 372 19.00 4.56 10.61
C ASP A 372 19.47 3.36 11.46
N GLY A 373 18.72 2.26 11.55
CA GLY A 373 19.15 1.01 12.13
C GLY A 373 19.96 0.08 11.20
N PHE A 374 20.14 0.46 9.92
CA PHE A 374 20.74 -0.38 8.86
C PHE A 374 21.72 0.42 7.99
N LEU A 375 22.63 1.15 8.65
CA LEU A 375 23.51 2.14 8.01
C LEU A 375 24.39 1.56 6.91
N ALA A 376 24.95 0.36 7.11
CA ALA A 376 25.82 -0.29 6.14
C ALA A 376 25.07 -0.61 4.84
N GLU A 377 23.85 -1.17 4.95
CA GLU A 377 23.04 -1.50 3.79
C GLU A 377 22.53 -0.23 3.09
N ARG A 378 22.11 0.81 3.84
CA ARG A 378 21.74 2.11 3.27
C ARG A 378 22.86 2.69 2.41
N LYS A 379 24.09 2.77 2.95
CA LYS A 379 25.26 3.24 2.21
C LYS A 379 25.58 2.38 0.98
N GLU A 380 25.43 1.06 1.09
CA GLU A 380 25.64 0.13 -0.02
C GLU A 380 24.65 0.38 -1.16
N VAL A 381 23.35 0.52 -0.83
CA VAL A 381 22.27 0.71 -1.80
C VAL A 381 22.37 2.09 -2.46
N LEU A 382 22.51 3.16 -1.68
CA LEU A 382 22.62 4.52 -2.21
C LEU A 382 23.94 4.74 -2.98
N GLY A 383 25.04 4.12 -2.55
CA GLY A 383 26.28 4.08 -3.31
C GLY A 383 26.14 3.34 -4.65
N HIS A 384 25.27 2.33 -4.74
CA HIS A 384 24.96 1.67 -6.00
C HIS A 384 24.14 2.60 -6.93
N VAL A 385 23.12 3.28 -6.41
CA VAL A 385 22.35 4.29 -7.16
C VAL A 385 23.28 5.34 -7.76
N HIS A 386 24.20 5.89 -6.97
CA HIS A 386 25.18 6.86 -7.47
C HIS A 386 26.06 6.30 -8.61
N ARG A 387 26.59 5.09 -8.45
CA ARG A 387 27.45 4.46 -9.47
C ARG A 387 26.70 4.08 -10.75
N SER A 388 25.40 3.85 -10.67
CA SER A 388 24.57 3.57 -11.87
C SER A 388 24.32 4.81 -12.71
N GLY A 389 24.57 6.01 -12.18
CA GLY A 389 24.26 7.27 -12.84
C GLY A 389 22.78 7.63 -12.84
N LEU A 390 21.97 7.00 -11.99
CA LEU A 390 20.56 7.34 -11.84
C LEU A 390 20.40 8.67 -11.13
N GLU A 391 19.77 9.65 -11.78
CA GLU A 391 19.56 11.02 -11.27
C GLU A 391 18.10 11.30 -10.90
N ASP A 392 17.15 10.49 -11.40
CA ASP A 392 15.71 10.72 -11.28
C ASP A 392 15.05 9.80 -10.23
N LEU A 393 15.71 9.64 -9.07
CA LEU A 393 15.16 8.86 -7.95
C LEU A 393 14.29 9.74 -7.05
N VAL A 394 13.04 9.29 -6.84
CA VAL A 394 12.15 9.82 -5.81
C VAL A 394 11.73 8.68 -4.89
N VAL A 395 11.92 8.85 -3.59
CA VAL A 395 11.45 7.91 -2.57
C VAL A 395 10.19 8.48 -1.95
N ILE A 396 9.10 7.74 -1.98
CA ILE A 396 7.85 8.11 -1.30
C ILE A 396 7.69 7.23 -0.06
N THR A 397 7.44 7.86 1.09
CA THR A 397 7.59 7.21 2.40
C THR A 397 6.38 7.42 3.31
N GLY A 398 6.15 6.47 4.23
CA GLY A 398 5.12 6.49 5.27
C GLY A 398 5.69 6.56 6.69
N ASP A 399 5.04 5.89 7.65
CA ASP A 399 5.40 5.57 9.03
C ASP A 399 5.49 6.77 10.01
N TRP A 400 6.11 7.87 9.63
CA TRP A 400 6.41 8.99 10.54
C TRP A 400 5.22 9.80 11.04
N HIS A 401 4.05 9.59 10.48
CA HIS A 401 2.83 10.36 10.81
C HIS A 401 2.98 11.88 10.63
N SER A 402 4.02 12.30 9.91
CA SER A 402 4.41 13.69 9.65
C SER A 402 4.97 13.82 8.25
N ALA A 403 4.91 15.01 7.67
CA ALA A 403 5.49 15.24 6.35
C ALA A 403 6.93 15.72 6.46
N PHE A 404 7.80 15.11 5.66
CA PHE A 404 9.19 15.54 5.47
C PHE A 404 9.51 15.64 3.97
N VAL A 405 10.47 16.49 3.64
CA VAL A 405 11.13 16.51 2.33
C VAL A 405 12.62 16.56 2.57
N ASP A 406 13.33 15.60 2.00
CA ASP A 406 14.75 15.40 2.24
C ASP A 406 15.53 15.23 0.93
N ASP A 407 16.74 15.74 0.90
CA ASP A 407 17.73 15.39 -0.10
C ASP A 407 18.35 14.03 0.25
N VAL A 408 18.23 13.03 -0.63
CA VAL A 408 18.81 11.71 -0.42
C VAL A 408 20.28 11.70 -0.85
N ARG A 409 21.18 11.47 0.12
CA ARG A 409 22.63 11.47 -0.08
C ARG A 409 23.23 10.08 0.11
N THR A 410 24.34 9.82 -0.54
CA THR A 410 25.06 8.54 -0.39
C THR A 410 25.58 8.31 1.02
N ASP A 411 25.89 9.38 1.75
CA ASP A 411 26.32 9.37 3.16
C ASP A 411 25.81 10.63 3.87
N PHE A 412 24.83 10.47 4.74
CA PHE A 412 24.22 11.60 5.47
C PHE A 412 25.14 12.22 6.55
N ASP A 413 26.17 11.49 6.99
CA ASP A 413 27.20 12.03 7.91
C ASP A 413 28.25 12.87 7.17
N GLN A 414 28.21 12.91 5.83
CA GLN A 414 29.09 13.69 4.97
C GLN A 414 28.25 14.66 4.14
N PRO A 415 28.08 15.92 4.57
CA PRO A 415 27.23 16.90 3.88
C PRO A 415 27.55 17.11 2.39
N ASP A 416 28.83 16.91 2.01
CA ASP A 416 29.31 17.05 0.63
C ASP A 416 29.22 15.73 -0.17
N SER A 417 28.66 14.67 0.40
CA SER A 417 28.47 13.39 -0.32
C SER A 417 27.47 13.56 -1.48
N PRO A 418 27.60 12.76 -2.55
CA PRO A 418 26.73 12.87 -3.72
C PRO A 418 25.26 12.81 -3.36
N LEU A 419 24.49 13.73 -3.93
CA LEU A 419 23.03 13.74 -3.91
C LEU A 419 22.54 12.77 -4.99
N VAL A 420 21.64 11.86 -4.63
CA VAL A 420 21.19 10.76 -5.51
C VAL A 420 19.67 10.73 -5.69
N GLY A 421 18.92 11.59 -5.02
CA GLY A 421 17.47 11.64 -5.15
C GLY A 421 16.80 12.56 -4.12
N THR A 422 15.50 12.46 -4.06
CA THR A 422 14.66 13.18 -3.08
C THR A 422 13.77 12.17 -2.37
N GLU A 423 13.64 12.29 -1.05
CA GLU A 423 12.62 11.57 -0.27
C GLU A 423 11.49 12.52 0.10
N ILE A 424 10.25 12.02 -0.03
CA ILE A 424 9.03 12.73 0.35
C ILE A 424 8.24 11.80 1.26
N THR A 425 8.24 12.11 2.55
CA THR A 425 7.44 11.40 3.55
C THR A 425 6.07 12.05 3.65
N ALA A 426 5.02 11.28 3.39
CA ALA A 426 3.65 11.78 3.37
C ALA A 426 3.06 11.86 4.78
N HIS A 427 2.14 12.80 4.98
CA HIS A 427 1.31 12.83 6.18
C HIS A 427 0.54 11.51 6.35
N SER A 428 0.30 11.09 7.59
CA SER A 428 -0.62 10.00 7.88
C SER A 428 -2.06 10.37 7.52
N VAL A 429 -2.86 9.35 7.17
CA VAL A 429 -4.31 9.55 6.98
C VAL A 429 -4.99 9.98 8.27
N THR A 430 -4.66 9.32 9.40
CA THR A 430 -5.26 9.61 10.72
C THR A 430 -4.33 9.40 11.90
N SER A 431 -3.29 8.58 11.75
CA SER A 431 -2.43 8.19 12.88
C SER A 431 -1.72 9.40 13.49
N GLY A 432 -1.86 9.56 14.81
CA GLY A 432 -1.28 10.69 15.52
C GLY A 432 0.23 10.56 15.67
N ALA A 433 0.92 11.69 15.52
CA ALA A 433 2.34 11.87 15.81
C ALA A 433 2.55 12.56 17.17
N TYR A 434 3.56 13.37 17.24
CA TYR A 434 3.86 14.20 18.42
C TYR A 434 2.86 15.35 18.59
N SER A 435 2.86 15.98 19.78
CA SER A 435 2.00 17.16 20.01
C SER A 435 2.49 18.37 19.20
N PRO A 436 1.58 19.34 18.91
CA PRO A 436 1.96 20.58 18.24
C PRO A 436 3.08 21.35 18.96
N GLU A 437 3.09 21.32 20.29
CA GLU A 437 4.12 21.98 21.13
C GLU A 437 5.47 21.28 20.95
N TRP A 438 5.47 19.95 20.93
CA TRP A 438 6.68 19.17 20.67
C TRP A 438 7.24 19.45 19.27
N ASN A 439 6.38 19.45 18.26
CA ASN A 439 6.76 19.71 16.87
C ASN A 439 7.34 21.12 16.70
N ALA A 440 6.73 22.13 17.34
CA ALA A 440 7.21 23.51 17.32
C ALA A 440 8.58 23.68 18.00
N ALA A 441 8.80 22.97 19.12
CA ALA A 441 10.05 23.03 19.86
C ALA A 441 11.20 22.25 19.18
N ASN A 442 10.90 21.11 18.54
CA ASN A 442 11.91 20.20 18.02
C ASN A 442 12.12 20.32 16.51
N GLY A 443 11.17 20.82 15.73
CA GLY A 443 11.33 21.00 14.28
C GLY A 443 12.58 21.79 13.90
N PRO A 444 12.86 22.98 14.47
CA PRO A 444 14.08 23.73 14.20
C PRO A 444 15.36 22.95 14.56
N LEU A 445 15.36 22.21 15.69
CA LEU A 445 16.51 21.41 16.13
C LEU A 445 16.78 20.23 15.18
N MET A 446 15.72 19.60 14.68
CA MET A 446 15.83 18.54 13.65
C MET A 446 16.41 19.13 12.36
N GLY A 447 15.95 20.31 11.93
CA GLY A 447 16.48 21.00 10.76
C GLY A 447 17.96 21.35 10.88
N GLU A 448 18.38 21.79 12.05
CA GLU A 448 19.79 22.08 12.34
C GLU A 448 20.65 20.80 12.35
N ALA A 449 20.09 19.70 12.88
CA ALA A 449 20.80 18.43 13.01
C ALA A 449 20.94 17.67 11.69
N ASN A 450 20.08 17.94 10.71
CA ASN A 450 19.97 17.20 9.46
C ASN A 450 20.05 18.16 8.25
N PRO A 451 21.28 18.44 7.75
CA PRO A 451 21.49 19.39 6.66
C PRO A 451 20.75 19.05 5.35
N HIS A 452 20.36 17.79 5.16
CA HIS A 452 19.57 17.31 4.02
C HIS A 452 18.06 17.55 4.17
N LEU A 453 17.57 17.79 5.40
CA LEU A 453 16.16 18.09 5.66
C LEU A 453 15.81 19.48 5.11
N LYS A 454 14.82 19.54 4.22
CA LYS A 454 14.30 20.77 3.61
C LYS A 454 13.01 21.26 4.23
N TYR A 455 12.15 20.33 4.64
CA TYR A 455 10.82 20.64 5.13
C TYR A 455 10.36 19.65 6.18
N PHE A 456 9.69 20.13 7.21
CA PHE A 456 9.01 19.32 8.23
C PHE A 456 7.68 19.95 8.64
N GLU A 457 6.61 19.17 8.58
CA GLU A 457 5.28 19.50 9.11
C GLU A 457 4.68 18.29 9.83
N GLY A 458 4.46 18.39 11.13
CA GLY A 458 4.02 17.28 12.00
C GLY A 458 2.62 17.41 12.58
N ASN A 459 1.83 18.46 12.22
CA ASN A 459 0.55 18.76 12.87
C ASN A 459 -0.67 18.46 11.98
N ARG A 460 -0.45 18.00 10.75
CA ARG A 460 -1.50 17.79 9.76
C ARG A 460 -1.68 16.31 9.43
N TYR A 461 -2.82 16.01 8.82
CA TYR A 461 -3.22 14.68 8.38
C TYR A 461 -3.67 14.76 6.93
N GLY A 462 -3.39 13.72 6.14
CA GLY A 462 -3.77 13.79 4.73
C GLY A 462 -3.21 12.66 3.86
N TYR A 463 -2.78 13.04 2.66
CA TYR A 463 -2.20 12.17 1.64
C TYR A 463 -1.46 13.04 0.62
N ASP A 464 -0.63 12.44 -0.21
CA ASP A 464 0.03 13.17 -1.29
C ASP A 464 -0.57 12.82 -2.65
N VAL A 465 -0.52 13.78 -3.57
CA VAL A 465 -0.79 13.59 -5.00
C VAL A 465 0.45 13.95 -5.78
N TYR A 466 0.92 13.01 -6.58
CA TYR A 466 2.09 13.17 -7.43
C TYR A 466 1.69 13.32 -8.88
N GLU A 467 2.20 14.36 -9.53
CA GLU A 467 2.10 14.56 -10.97
C GLU A 467 3.48 14.42 -11.59
N VAL A 468 3.64 13.45 -12.49
CA VAL A 468 4.92 13.17 -13.14
C VAL A 468 4.81 13.42 -14.64
N THR A 469 5.72 14.23 -15.15
CA THR A 469 5.89 14.52 -16.57
C THR A 469 7.31 14.13 -17.01
N PRO A 470 7.63 14.13 -18.31
CA PRO A 470 9.01 13.89 -18.76
C PRO A 470 10.05 14.90 -18.24
N ARG A 471 9.61 16.05 -17.69
CA ARG A 471 10.51 17.13 -17.24
C ARG A 471 10.53 17.32 -15.74
N ARG A 472 9.47 16.89 -15.04
CA ARG A 472 9.27 17.26 -13.63
C ARG A 472 8.42 16.24 -12.90
N PHE A 473 8.84 15.94 -11.70
CA PHE A 473 8.04 15.28 -10.66
C PHE A 473 7.50 16.36 -9.71
N THR A 474 6.21 16.40 -9.49
CA THR A 474 5.55 17.37 -8.60
C THR A 474 4.82 16.62 -7.51
N ALA A 475 5.06 17.00 -6.25
CA ALA A 475 4.38 16.47 -5.08
C ALA A 475 3.45 17.53 -4.49
N HIS A 476 2.15 17.26 -4.45
CA HIS A 476 1.14 18.09 -3.79
C HIS A 476 0.76 17.47 -2.47
N MET A 477 1.17 18.05 -1.35
CA MET A 477 0.79 17.60 -0.02
C MET A 477 -0.65 18.03 0.27
N ARG A 478 -1.58 17.09 0.30
CA ARG A 478 -3.00 17.29 0.56
C ARG A 478 -3.29 17.08 2.04
N VAL A 479 -3.94 18.03 2.69
CA VAL A 479 -4.30 17.93 4.10
C VAL A 479 -5.79 18.07 4.32
N VAL A 480 -6.31 17.35 5.32
CA VAL A 480 -7.67 17.50 5.82
C VAL A 480 -7.72 18.60 6.90
N GLY A 481 -8.81 19.31 6.99
CA GLY A 481 -8.98 20.36 8.00
C GLY A 481 -9.07 19.81 9.43
N ASP A 482 -9.82 18.73 9.64
CA ASP A 482 -9.94 18.02 10.91
C ASP A 482 -10.17 16.53 10.65
N ARG A 483 -9.29 15.65 11.15
CA ARG A 483 -9.45 14.18 11.03
C ARG A 483 -10.65 13.63 11.80
N ARG A 484 -11.22 14.41 12.75
CA ARG A 484 -12.41 14.04 13.53
C ARG A 484 -13.72 14.32 12.79
N ASP A 485 -13.68 15.04 11.68
CA ASP A 485 -14.82 15.29 10.82
C ASP A 485 -14.76 14.42 9.54
N PRO A 486 -15.69 13.46 9.35
CA PRO A 486 -15.72 12.61 8.15
C PRO A 486 -15.97 13.41 6.86
N HIS A 487 -16.44 14.66 7.00
CA HIS A 487 -16.72 15.56 5.89
C HIS A 487 -15.71 16.69 5.74
N SER A 488 -14.62 16.65 6.50
CA SER A 488 -13.57 17.65 6.48
C SER A 488 -13.10 17.98 5.06
N PRO A 489 -12.95 19.27 4.70
CA PRO A 489 -12.41 19.64 3.41
C PRO A 489 -10.95 19.21 3.25
N VAL A 490 -10.54 18.96 2.01
CA VAL A 490 -9.15 18.69 1.64
C VAL A 490 -8.61 19.88 0.87
N THR A 491 -7.40 20.33 1.25
CA THR A 491 -6.70 21.43 0.59
C THR A 491 -5.24 21.04 0.30
N THR A 492 -4.60 21.73 -0.63
CA THR A 492 -3.14 21.62 -0.80
C THR A 492 -2.45 22.47 0.27
N LEU A 493 -1.61 21.87 1.06
CA LEU A 493 -0.79 22.57 2.05
C LEU A 493 0.42 23.21 1.38
N THR A 494 1.22 22.40 0.71
CA THR A 494 2.40 22.84 -0.03
C THR A 494 2.65 21.96 -1.24
N THR A 495 3.56 22.40 -2.12
CA THR A 495 3.94 21.69 -3.34
C THR A 495 5.46 21.71 -3.48
N PHE A 496 6.04 20.55 -3.79
CA PHE A 496 7.46 20.40 -4.08
C PHE A 496 7.67 19.89 -5.50
N HIS A 497 8.78 20.26 -6.09
CA HIS A 497 9.19 19.87 -7.43
C HIS A 497 10.57 19.23 -7.42
N VAL A 498 10.75 18.22 -8.29
CA VAL A 498 12.06 17.70 -8.71
C VAL A 498 12.13 17.84 -10.22
N ASP A 499 13.13 18.50 -10.74
CA ASP A 499 13.33 18.63 -12.18
C ASP A 499 14.14 17.44 -12.72
N ARG A 500 13.85 17.03 -13.94
CA ARG A 500 14.49 15.87 -14.59
C ARG A 500 15.98 16.06 -14.76
N GLY A 501 16.76 15.06 -14.31
CA GLY A 501 18.23 15.10 -14.38
C GLY A 501 18.86 16.02 -13.32
N GLU A 502 18.07 16.52 -12.37
CA GLU A 502 18.55 17.35 -11.26
C GLU A 502 18.16 16.69 -9.94
N ALA A 503 19.13 16.09 -9.25
CA ALA A 503 18.87 15.55 -7.93
C ALA A 503 18.56 16.68 -6.94
N GLY A 504 17.56 16.45 -6.09
CA GLY A 504 17.09 17.43 -5.10
C GLY A 504 15.76 18.10 -5.48
N SER A 505 15.09 18.62 -4.47
CA SER A 505 13.77 19.24 -4.63
C SER A 505 13.78 20.71 -4.24
N TYR A 506 12.76 21.43 -4.68
CA TYR A 506 12.47 22.79 -4.26
C TYR A 506 10.97 23.01 -4.07
N GLU A 507 10.62 23.90 -3.15
CA GLU A 507 9.22 24.25 -2.86
C GLU A 507 8.69 25.24 -3.92
N ASP A 508 7.43 25.07 -4.34
CA ASP A 508 6.75 26.02 -5.24
C ASP A 508 6.54 27.36 -4.52
N GLU A 509 6.98 28.44 -5.15
CA GLU A 509 6.89 29.80 -4.59
C GLU A 509 5.47 30.21 -4.21
N ARG A 510 4.44 29.64 -4.86
CA ARG A 510 3.03 29.93 -4.57
C ARG A 510 2.54 29.31 -3.27
N THR A 511 3.22 28.28 -2.78
CA THR A 511 2.91 27.59 -1.51
C THR A 511 3.91 27.87 -0.41
N LYS A 512 5.02 28.53 -0.74
CA LYS A 512 6.03 28.97 0.19
C LYS A 512 5.42 29.92 1.25
N GLY A 513 5.59 29.59 2.54
CA GLY A 513 4.92 30.32 3.63
C GLY A 513 3.68 29.61 4.19
N SER A 514 3.26 28.46 3.64
CA SER A 514 2.31 27.59 4.30
C SER A 514 2.84 27.10 5.67
N PRO A 515 2.00 26.71 6.63
CA PRO A 515 2.44 26.26 7.94
C PRO A 515 3.45 25.11 7.86
N ALA A 516 4.59 25.26 8.56
CA ALA A 516 5.60 24.23 8.76
C ALA A 516 6.32 24.48 10.08
N GLN A 517 6.86 23.45 10.72
CA GLN A 517 7.71 23.61 11.89
C GLN A 517 9.18 23.78 11.53
N TYR A 518 9.54 23.37 10.32
CA TYR A 518 10.85 23.67 9.76
C TYR A 518 10.78 23.84 8.24
N ARG A 519 11.52 24.79 7.75
CA ARG A 519 11.76 25.05 6.33
C ARG A 519 13.17 25.57 6.15
N ARG A 520 13.92 24.97 5.25
CA ARG A 520 15.26 25.46 4.92
C ARG A 520 15.14 26.56 3.88
N ASP A 521 15.70 27.71 4.19
CA ASP A 521 15.88 28.77 3.20
C ASP A 521 16.89 28.32 2.13
N HIS A 522 16.55 28.49 0.87
CA HIS A 522 17.37 28.16 -0.29
C HIS A 522 18.22 29.35 -0.71
#